data_fa657854a57d50eb22adc9367e6de19f
#
_entry.id   fa657854a57d50eb22adc9367e6de19f
#
_cell.length_a   1.000
_cell.length_b   1.000
_cell.length_c   1.000
_cell.angle_alpha   90.00
_cell.angle_beta   90.00
_cell.angle_gamma   90.00
#
_symmetry.space_group_name_H-M   'P 1'
#
loop_
_entity.id
_entity.type
_entity.pdbx_description
1 polymer ?
#
loop_
_entity_poly.entity_id
_entity_poly.type
_entity_poly.pdbx_seq_one_letter_code
_entity_poly.pdbx_strand_id
1 'polypeptide(L)'
;MSGRVNEVRSKNTQIMKTTSEIMQFKDWSADWKRERKKIDADQILKLWQKPMPREWEREIWEGKLGYRKRSDNKGEQCIEKELFDGGSNGFELVFSDQQPNAEYRVKAIYHNMPLANRREGQVIADAFGVLKTGKSVRPLFIEVKVTANDPWFALVENLQQIRLARACAQKIQTFVHENTEYRVERGVWGLILAPESFYENHSSNLAKCKPLLDALKQTTRARVAFGSSDSLASGQIKIITQNWLAKADDYR
;
A
#
# COMPACT_ATOMS: atom_id res chain seq x y z
N MET A 1 54.27 -21.23 4.57
CA MET A 1 53.64 -20.38 3.52
C MET A 1 52.26 -19.98 4.01
N SER A 2 52.13 -18.75 4.46
CA SER A 2 50.93 -18.20 5.10
C SER A 2 50.08 -17.49 4.03
N GLY A 3 48.95 -18.11 3.69
CA GLY A 3 47.95 -17.47 2.79
C GLY A 3 47.03 -16.55 3.57
N ARG A 4 47.20 -15.25 3.41
CA ARG A 4 46.27 -14.23 3.89
C ARG A 4 44.99 -14.29 3.06
N VAL A 5 43.89 -14.69 3.71
CA VAL A 5 42.53 -14.49 3.16
C VAL A 5 42.21 -13.01 3.27
N ASN A 6 42.11 -12.32 2.14
CA ASN A 6 41.63 -10.95 2.07
C ASN A 6 40.11 -10.96 2.31
N GLU A 7 39.67 -10.57 3.50
CA GLU A 7 38.30 -10.17 3.77
C GLU A 7 37.97 -8.92 2.95
N VAL A 8 37.20 -9.13 1.89
CA VAL A 8 36.55 -8.03 1.16
C VAL A 8 35.46 -7.49 2.06
N ARG A 9 35.79 -6.50 2.89
CA ARG A 9 34.81 -5.68 3.57
C ARG A 9 33.96 -4.97 2.51
N SER A 10 32.76 -5.44 2.29
CA SER A 10 31.68 -4.73 1.61
C SER A 10 31.50 -3.40 2.35
N LYS A 11 32.02 -2.33 1.78
CA LYS A 11 31.73 -0.98 2.24
C LYS A 11 30.29 -0.68 1.88
N ASN A 12 29.38 -0.84 2.84
CA ASN A 12 28.05 -0.23 2.80
C ASN A 12 28.25 1.28 2.64
N THR A 13 28.24 1.76 1.42
CA THR A 13 28.21 3.18 1.11
C THR A 13 26.77 3.64 1.41
N GLN A 14 26.50 3.91 2.68
CA GLN A 14 25.30 4.61 3.09
C GLN A 14 25.40 6.00 2.46
N ILE A 15 24.66 6.22 1.37
CA ILE A 15 24.58 7.53 0.73
C ILE A 15 23.94 8.46 1.77
N MET A 16 24.77 9.30 2.38
CA MET A 16 24.30 10.32 3.32
C MET A 16 23.54 11.36 2.52
N LYS A 17 22.23 11.36 2.70
CA LYS A 17 21.35 12.40 2.12
C LYS A 17 21.73 13.76 2.69
N THR A 18 21.70 14.77 1.84
CA THR A 18 21.94 16.14 2.29
C THR A 18 20.80 16.61 3.20
N THR A 19 21.09 17.59 4.08
CA THR A 19 20.06 18.21 4.93
C THR A 19 18.91 18.78 4.09
N SER A 20 19.23 19.36 2.94
CA SER A 20 18.25 19.91 2.00
C SER A 20 17.28 18.88 1.47
N GLU A 21 17.75 17.70 1.08
CA GLU A 21 16.90 16.59 0.56
C GLU A 21 15.97 16.04 1.64
N ILE A 22 16.48 15.90 2.86
CA ILE A 22 15.67 15.48 4.02
C ILE A 22 14.56 16.50 4.28
N MET A 23 14.86 17.79 4.22
CA MET A 23 13.87 18.85 4.44
C MET A 23 12.81 18.87 3.36
N GLN A 24 13.19 18.78 2.08
CA GLN A 24 12.25 18.71 0.97
C GLN A 24 11.27 17.53 1.10
N PHE A 25 11.76 16.38 1.55
CA PHE A 25 10.90 15.22 1.77
C PHE A 25 9.96 15.41 2.98
N LYS A 26 10.44 16.02 4.06
CA LYS A 26 9.59 16.34 5.22
C LYS A 26 8.45 17.27 4.83
N ASP A 27 8.73 18.31 4.04
CA ASP A 27 7.73 19.26 3.57
C ASP A 27 6.71 18.57 2.66
N TRP A 28 7.16 17.73 1.72
CA TRP A 28 6.30 16.93 0.89
C TRP A 28 5.40 16.00 1.73
N SER A 29 5.95 15.31 2.70
CA SER A 29 5.18 14.43 3.59
C SER A 29 4.21 15.21 4.48
N ALA A 30 4.60 16.41 4.94
CA ALA A 30 3.75 17.29 5.74
C ALA A 30 2.53 17.80 4.95
N ASP A 31 2.71 18.12 3.66
CA ASP A 31 1.61 18.50 2.79
C ASP A 31 0.52 17.41 2.73
N TRP A 32 0.90 16.16 2.51
CA TRP A 32 -0.03 15.03 2.53
C TRP A 32 -0.73 14.87 3.88
N LYS A 33 0.02 14.98 4.98
CA LYS A 33 -0.52 14.89 6.35
C LYS A 33 -1.50 16.01 6.67
N ARG A 34 -1.33 17.18 6.10
CA ARG A 34 -2.25 18.30 6.27
C ARG A 34 -3.53 18.08 5.46
N GLU A 35 -3.40 17.69 4.20
CA GLU A 35 -4.53 17.60 3.29
C GLU A 35 -5.42 16.36 3.54
N ARG A 36 -4.91 15.28 4.15
CA ARG A 36 -5.75 14.13 4.51
C ARG A 36 -6.86 14.44 5.52
N LYS A 37 -6.75 15.59 6.24
CA LYS A 37 -7.79 16.06 7.16
C LYS A 37 -8.85 16.93 6.49
N LYS A 38 -8.69 17.24 5.21
CA LYS A 38 -9.60 18.07 4.43
C LYS A 38 -10.18 17.24 3.29
N ILE A 39 -11.48 17.39 3.07
CA ILE A 39 -12.15 16.69 1.97
C ILE A 39 -12.09 17.57 0.72
N ASP A 40 -10.94 17.53 0.04
CA ASP A 40 -10.65 18.34 -1.15
C ASP A 40 -9.94 17.46 -2.20
N ALA A 41 -10.73 16.96 -3.16
CA ALA A 41 -10.23 16.10 -4.22
C ALA A 41 -9.23 16.80 -5.15
N ASP A 42 -9.47 18.07 -5.47
CA ASP A 42 -8.60 18.83 -6.36
C ASP A 42 -7.23 19.07 -5.73
N GLN A 43 -7.21 19.32 -4.43
CA GLN A 43 -5.95 19.47 -3.71
C GLN A 43 -5.16 18.17 -3.64
N ILE A 44 -5.82 17.05 -3.46
CA ILE A 44 -5.15 15.73 -3.50
C ILE A 44 -4.60 15.44 -4.90
N LEU A 45 -5.34 15.76 -5.96
CA LEU A 45 -4.85 15.62 -7.33
C LEU A 45 -3.62 16.50 -7.60
N LYS A 46 -3.62 17.74 -7.11
CA LYS A 46 -2.44 18.62 -7.17
C LYS A 46 -1.24 18.04 -6.43
N LEU A 47 -1.46 17.49 -5.22
CA LEU A 47 -0.39 16.83 -4.46
C LEU A 47 0.14 15.60 -5.20
N TRP A 48 -0.73 14.83 -5.83
CA TRP A 48 -0.32 13.69 -6.63
C TRP A 48 0.58 14.07 -7.81
N GLN A 49 0.29 15.18 -8.47
CA GLN A 49 1.06 15.70 -9.61
C GLN A 49 2.36 16.40 -9.18
N LYS A 50 2.45 16.84 -7.93
CA LYS A 50 3.63 17.51 -7.38
C LYS A 50 4.87 16.62 -7.53
N PRO A 51 6.00 17.15 -8.04
CA PRO A 51 7.21 16.39 -8.15
C PRO A 51 7.63 15.78 -6.81
N MET A 52 8.02 14.52 -6.81
CA MET A 52 8.75 13.95 -5.69
C MET A 52 10.13 14.60 -5.59
N PRO A 53 10.68 14.80 -4.37
CA PRO A 53 12.09 15.14 -4.21
C PRO A 53 12.93 14.15 -5.03
N ARG A 54 13.86 14.67 -5.86
CA ARG A 54 14.48 13.90 -6.96
C ARG A 54 15.23 12.66 -6.51
N GLU A 55 15.75 12.64 -5.31
CA GLU A 55 16.69 11.59 -4.87
C GLU A 55 16.14 10.76 -3.72
N TRP A 56 14.80 10.61 -3.68
CA TRP A 56 14.19 9.69 -2.73
C TRP A 56 14.44 8.24 -3.17
N GLU A 57 15.68 7.80 -3.06
CA GLU A 57 16.05 6.40 -3.15
C GLU A 57 16.26 5.85 -1.75
N ARG A 58 15.37 4.98 -1.29
CA ARG A 58 15.55 4.30 -0.04
C ARG A 58 15.90 2.84 -0.23
N GLU A 59 16.86 2.36 0.56
CA GLU A 59 17.00 0.95 0.91
C GLU A 59 15.91 0.61 1.92
N ILE A 60 14.72 0.26 1.42
CA ILE A 60 13.51 0.17 2.24
C ILE A 60 13.43 -1.15 2.99
N TRP A 61 14.15 -2.19 2.56
CA TRP A 61 13.68 -3.55 2.68
C TRP A 61 14.53 -4.46 3.54
N GLU A 62 15.25 -3.94 4.49
CA GLU A 62 15.84 -4.73 5.55
C GLU A 62 14.77 -5.04 6.61
N GLY A 63 14.06 -6.13 6.47
CA GLY A 63 13.07 -6.50 7.45
C GLY A 63 12.57 -7.94 7.30
N LYS A 64 12.03 -8.48 8.38
CA LYS A 64 11.46 -9.83 8.41
C LYS A 64 10.11 -9.84 7.70
N LEU A 65 9.94 -10.77 6.77
CA LEU A 65 8.66 -11.09 6.16
C LEU A 65 7.67 -11.63 7.20
N GLY A 66 6.38 -11.52 6.90
CA GLY A 66 5.31 -12.02 7.73
C GLY A 66 4.84 -11.04 8.81
N TYR A 67 3.92 -11.51 9.64
CA TYR A 67 3.33 -10.75 10.72
C TYR A 67 4.29 -10.59 11.90
N ARG A 68 4.39 -9.36 12.40
CA ARG A 68 5.15 -9.06 13.63
C ARG A 68 4.18 -8.89 14.78
N LYS A 69 4.12 -9.89 15.65
CA LYS A 69 3.27 -9.84 16.86
C LYS A 69 3.62 -8.60 17.69
N ARG A 70 2.60 -7.80 18.01
CA ARG A 70 2.64 -6.77 19.05
C ARG A 70 1.92 -7.31 20.29
N SER A 71 2.17 -6.73 21.45
CA SER A 71 1.70 -7.24 22.75
C SER A 71 0.17 -7.28 22.90
N ASP A 72 -0.55 -6.42 22.20
CA ASP A 72 -2.00 -6.25 22.36
C ASP A 72 -2.70 -6.40 21.00
N ASN A 73 -3.23 -7.58 20.70
CA ASN A 73 -4.04 -7.84 19.50
C ASN A 73 -5.45 -7.23 19.69
N LYS A 74 -5.58 -5.91 19.57
CA LYS A 74 -6.88 -5.20 19.63
C LYS A 74 -7.06 -4.33 18.39
N GLY A 75 -8.31 -4.18 17.98
CA GLY A 75 -8.69 -3.30 16.89
C GLY A 75 -7.99 -3.67 15.56
N GLU A 76 -7.26 -2.72 14.98
CA GLU A 76 -6.57 -2.90 13.68
C GLU A 76 -5.64 -4.10 13.66
N GLN A 77 -4.96 -4.40 14.77
CA GLN A 77 -4.02 -5.52 14.86
C GLN A 77 -4.69 -6.90 14.72
N CYS A 78 -5.96 -7.05 15.06
CA CYS A 78 -6.69 -8.29 14.80
C CYS A 78 -6.85 -8.52 13.30
N ILE A 79 -7.24 -7.48 12.56
CA ILE A 79 -7.40 -7.54 11.11
C ILE A 79 -6.03 -7.77 10.44
N GLU A 80 -5.00 -7.05 10.87
CA GLU A 80 -3.64 -7.26 10.38
C GLU A 80 -3.19 -8.72 10.59
N LYS A 81 -3.42 -9.28 11.78
CA LYS A 81 -3.08 -10.67 12.07
C LYS A 81 -3.81 -11.64 11.14
N GLU A 82 -5.12 -11.49 10.97
CA GLU A 82 -5.93 -12.33 10.10
C GLU A 82 -5.45 -12.26 8.64
N LEU A 83 -5.05 -11.08 8.15
CA LEU A 83 -4.47 -10.91 6.82
C LEU A 83 -3.24 -11.78 6.59
N PHE A 84 -2.40 -11.97 7.62
CA PHE A 84 -1.20 -12.80 7.52
C PHE A 84 -1.48 -14.28 7.80
N ASP A 85 -2.49 -14.58 8.60
CA ASP A 85 -2.92 -15.96 8.90
C ASP A 85 -3.69 -16.62 7.74
N GLY A 86 -4.18 -15.85 6.76
CA GLY A 86 -4.98 -16.30 5.62
C GLY A 86 -4.35 -17.33 4.68
N GLY A 87 -3.19 -17.87 5.09
CA GLY A 87 -2.56 -19.03 4.47
C GLY A 87 -1.84 -18.75 3.15
N SER A 88 -1.34 -19.82 2.52
CA SER A 88 -0.56 -19.74 1.27
C SER A 88 -1.37 -19.17 0.08
N ASN A 89 -2.69 -19.34 0.09
CA ASN A 89 -3.56 -18.96 -1.01
C ASN A 89 -4.05 -17.51 -0.96
N GLY A 90 -3.93 -16.81 0.19
CA GLY A 90 -4.47 -15.46 0.40
C GLY A 90 -6.00 -15.41 0.32
N PHE A 91 -6.54 -14.20 0.26
CA PHE A 91 -7.98 -13.90 0.31
C PHE A 91 -8.55 -13.68 -1.09
N GLU A 92 -9.68 -14.29 -1.35
CA GLU A 92 -10.45 -14.09 -2.58
C GLU A 92 -11.20 -12.76 -2.54
N LEU A 93 -11.21 -12.02 -3.66
CA LEU A 93 -11.99 -10.79 -3.73
C LEU A 93 -13.40 -11.05 -4.21
N VAL A 94 -14.38 -10.54 -3.46
CA VAL A 94 -15.81 -10.62 -3.78
C VAL A 94 -16.30 -9.22 -4.15
N PHE A 95 -16.82 -9.07 -5.36
CA PHE A 95 -17.36 -7.81 -5.86
C PHE A 95 -18.88 -7.80 -5.75
N SER A 96 -19.48 -6.65 -5.39
CA SER A 96 -20.90 -6.52 -5.02
C SER A 96 -21.88 -7.10 -6.05
N ASP A 97 -21.52 -7.08 -7.32
CA ASP A 97 -22.39 -7.48 -8.43
C ASP A 97 -21.92 -8.76 -9.14
N GLN A 98 -20.95 -9.47 -8.56
CA GLN A 98 -20.35 -10.64 -9.20
C GLN A 98 -20.18 -11.80 -8.21
N GLN A 99 -20.24 -13.01 -8.71
CA GLN A 99 -19.80 -14.20 -8.00
C GLN A 99 -18.33 -14.04 -7.58
N PRO A 100 -17.89 -14.67 -6.46
CA PRO A 100 -16.49 -14.69 -6.08
C PRO A 100 -15.62 -15.03 -7.29
N ASN A 101 -14.64 -14.17 -7.57
CA ASN A 101 -13.77 -14.37 -8.72
C ASN A 101 -12.41 -14.89 -8.23
N ALA A 102 -12.22 -16.21 -8.30
CA ALA A 102 -11.01 -16.89 -7.88
C ALA A 102 -9.73 -16.43 -8.59
N GLU A 103 -9.85 -15.63 -9.67
CA GLU A 103 -8.70 -15.04 -10.34
C GLU A 103 -8.08 -13.87 -9.56
N TYR A 104 -8.85 -13.24 -8.66
CA TYR A 104 -8.38 -12.09 -7.90
C TYR A 104 -8.18 -12.48 -6.44
N ARG A 105 -6.91 -12.52 -6.01
CA ARG A 105 -6.55 -12.88 -4.63
C ARG A 105 -5.54 -11.89 -4.05
N VAL A 106 -5.76 -11.52 -2.79
CA VAL A 106 -4.85 -10.68 -2.01
C VAL A 106 -4.04 -11.54 -1.06
N LYS A 107 -2.72 -11.39 -1.10
CA LYS A 107 -1.81 -12.03 -0.14
C LYS A 107 -0.92 -10.98 0.52
N ALA A 108 -1.02 -10.86 1.84
CA ALA A 108 -0.09 -10.04 2.62
C ALA A 108 1.28 -10.72 2.73
N ILE A 109 2.36 -9.94 2.63
CA ILE A 109 3.74 -10.43 2.65
C ILE A 109 4.53 -9.77 3.78
N TYR A 110 4.36 -8.46 4.00
CA TYR A 110 5.17 -7.68 4.91
C TYR A 110 4.30 -6.79 5.80
N HIS A 111 4.48 -6.91 7.12
CA HIS A 111 3.75 -6.15 8.13
C HIS A 111 4.49 -4.87 8.51
N ASN A 112 3.77 -3.77 8.64
CA ASN A 112 4.30 -2.45 8.99
C ASN A 112 5.45 -2.02 8.07
N MET A 113 5.16 -1.97 6.77
CA MET A 113 6.14 -1.67 5.77
C MET A 113 6.58 -0.21 5.78
N PRO A 114 7.84 0.09 6.14
CA PRO A 114 8.30 1.46 6.18
C PRO A 114 8.61 1.95 4.77
N LEU A 115 7.93 3.01 4.35
CA LEU A 115 8.22 3.73 3.10
C LEU A 115 9.08 4.97 3.32
N ALA A 116 9.11 5.48 4.56
CA ALA A 116 10.00 6.53 5.00
C ALA A 116 10.27 6.43 6.51
N ASN A 117 11.47 6.81 6.97
CA ASN A 117 11.79 6.76 8.38
C ASN A 117 11.37 8.03 9.15
N ARG A 118 11.46 8.02 10.47
CA ARG A 118 11.05 9.16 11.32
C ARG A 118 11.81 10.45 11.01
N ARG A 119 13.10 10.37 10.65
CA ARG A 119 13.92 11.55 10.35
C ARG A 119 13.51 12.22 9.05
N GLU A 120 12.97 11.46 8.13
CA GLU A 120 12.57 11.89 6.79
C GLU A 120 11.08 12.19 6.66
N GLY A 121 10.27 12.02 7.73
CA GLY A 121 8.81 12.15 7.68
C GLY A 121 8.15 10.79 7.50
N GLN A 122 8.00 10.05 8.60
CA GLN A 122 7.53 8.67 8.64
C GLN A 122 6.28 8.42 7.79
N VAL A 123 6.40 7.48 6.86
CA VAL A 123 5.29 6.87 6.10
C VAL A 123 5.44 5.35 6.21
N ILE A 124 4.42 4.71 6.73
CA ILE A 124 4.39 3.26 6.95
C ILE A 124 3.06 2.77 6.38
N ALA A 125 3.08 1.66 5.65
CA ALA A 125 1.88 0.93 5.31
C ALA A 125 1.66 -0.17 6.35
N ASP A 126 0.42 -0.39 6.79
CA ASP A 126 0.09 -1.41 7.79
C ASP A 126 0.47 -2.80 7.26
N ALA A 127 0.17 -3.07 5.99
CA ALA A 127 0.67 -4.24 5.32
C ALA A 127 1.06 -3.95 3.86
N PHE A 128 2.04 -4.70 3.39
CA PHE A 128 2.37 -4.81 1.98
C PHE A 128 2.10 -6.23 1.51
N GLY A 129 1.55 -6.35 0.34
CA GLY A 129 1.22 -7.64 -0.24
C GLY A 129 1.19 -7.59 -1.76
N VAL A 130 0.54 -8.59 -2.32
CA VAL A 130 0.31 -8.69 -3.76
C VAL A 130 -1.15 -8.96 -4.04
N LEU A 131 -1.63 -8.36 -5.12
CA LEU A 131 -2.88 -8.73 -5.77
C LEU A 131 -2.54 -9.70 -6.90
N LYS A 132 -2.94 -10.95 -6.76
CA LYS A 132 -2.84 -11.96 -7.81
C LYS A 132 -3.97 -11.78 -8.81
N THR A 133 -3.63 -11.80 -10.10
CA THR A 133 -4.57 -11.74 -11.21
C THR A 133 -4.16 -12.78 -12.25
N GLY A 134 -4.82 -13.95 -12.23
CA GLY A 134 -4.38 -15.07 -13.07
C GLY A 134 -2.94 -15.53 -12.75
N LYS A 135 -2.02 -15.42 -13.73
CA LYS A 135 -0.61 -15.83 -13.60
C LYS A 135 0.34 -14.71 -13.16
N SER A 136 -0.15 -13.51 -12.93
CA SER A 136 0.67 -12.37 -12.56
C SER A 136 0.25 -11.76 -11.23
N VAL A 137 1.13 -10.95 -10.65
CA VAL A 137 0.84 -10.22 -9.41
C VAL A 137 1.15 -8.74 -9.56
N ARG A 138 0.41 -7.92 -8.81
CA ARG A 138 0.67 -6.49 -8.65
C ARG A 138 1.00 -6.18 -7.20
N PRO A 139 2.03 -5.37 -6.95
CA PRO A 139 2.30 -4.84 -5.62
C PRO A 139 1.09 -4.10 -5.05
N LEU A 140 0.75 -4.40 -3.80
CA LEU A 140 -0.44 -3.89 -3.12
C LEU A 140 -0.06 -3.32 -1.76
N PHE A 141 -0.41 -2.06 -1.52
CA PHE A 141 -0.32 -1.45 -0.20
C PHE A 141 -1.68 -1.53 0.49
N ILE A 142 -1.68 -2.06 1.70
CA ILE A 142 -2.90 -2.28 2.49
C ILE A 142 -2.85 -1.36 3.70
N GLU A 143 -3.91 -0.58 3.86
CA GLU A 143 -4.15 0.27 5.01
C GLU A 143 -5.33 -0.31 5.79
N VAL A 144 -5.17 -0.53 7.09
CA VAL A 144 -6.19 -1.13 7.95
C VAL A 144 -6.81 -0.06 8.83
N LYS A 145 -8.13 -0.04 8.93
CA LYS A 145 -8.88 0.88 9.82
C LYS A 145 -9.97 0.12 10.56
N VAL A 146 -10.24 0.53 11.80
CA VAL A 146 -11.33 -0.02 12.61
C VAL A 146 -12.26 1.09 13.08
N THR A 147 -11.74 2.05 13.82
CA THR A 147 -12.54 3.13 14.43
C THR A 147 -11.93 4.51 14.24
N ALA A 148 -10.60 4.56 14.05
CA ALA A 148 -9.87 5.81 13.95
C ALA A 148 -9.95 6.39 12.52
N ASN A 149 -10.22 7.71 12.46
CA ASN A 149 -10.30 8.45 11.20
C ASN A 149 -11.54 8.07 10.36
N ASP A 150 -11.52 8.38 9.08
CA ASP A 150 -12.62 8.14 8.15
C ASP A 150 -12.08 7.58 6.81
N PRO A 151 -12.96 7.14 5.89
CA PRO A 151 -12.55 6.60 4.60
C PRO A 151 -11.73 7.58 3.75
N TRP A 152 -12.01 8.88 3.83
CA TRP A 152 -11.24 9.88 3.11
C TRP A 152 -9.79 9.96 3.63
N PHE A 153 -9.64 10.00 4.94
CA PHE A 153 -8.32 10.01 5.57
C PHE A 153 -7.50 8.78 5.17
N ALA A 154 -8.11 7.59 5.24
CA ALA A 154 -7.49 6.33 4.85
C ALA A 154 -7.10 6.32 3.36
N LEU A 155 -7.97 6.84 2.48
CA LEU A 155 -7.68 6.96 1.06
C LEU A 155 -6.45 7.82 0.79
N VAL A 156 -6.39 9.01 1.40
CA VAL A 156 -5.26 9.94 1.19
C VAL A 156 -3.96 9.38 1.75
N GLU A 157 -4.01 8.67 2.87
CA GLU A 157 -2.87 7.97 3.45
C GLU A 157 -2.35 6.87 2.52
N ASN A 158 -3.24 6.03 2.01
CA ASN A 158 -2.89 4.98 1.06
C ASN A 158 -2.38 5.55 -0.27
N LEU A 159 -2.95 6.66 -0.76
CA LEU A 159 -2.45 7.35 -1.95
C LEU A 159 -1.03 7.90 -1.74
N GLN A 160 -0.70 8.42 -0.57
CA GLN A 160 0.67 8.84 -0.24
C GLN A 160 1.63 7.65 -0.33
N GLN A 161 1.24 6.49 0.20
CA GLN A 161 2.03 5.24 0.13
C GLN A 161 2.26 4.81 -1.32
N ILE A 162 1.19 4.78 -2.14
CA ILE A 162 1.29 4.43 -3.57
C ILE A 162 2.19 5.42 -4.32
N ARG A 163 2.10 6.72 -4.02
CA ARG A 163 2.91 7.75 -4.68
C ARG A 163 4.39 7.57 -4.37
N LEU A 164 4.73 7.26 -3.12
CA LEU A 164 6.09 6.91 -2.71
C LEU A 164 6.57 5.62 -3.39
N ALA A 165 5.75 4.60 -3.36
CA ALA A 165 6.06 3.31 -3.95
C ALA A 165 6.36 3.41 -5.46
N ARG A 166 5.67 4.27 -6.17
CA ARG A 166 5.93 4.51 -7.60
C ARG A 166 7.31 5.12 -7.86
N ALA A 167 7.81 5.92 -6.94
CA ALA A 167 9.19 6.44 -7.06
C ALA A 167 10.25 5.34 -6.89
N CYS A 168 9.88 4.23 -6.22
CA CYS A 168 10.75 3.08 -5.96
C CYS A 168 10.29 1.82 -6.71
N ALA A 169 9.55 1.97 -7.81
CA ALA A 169 8.84 0.86 -8.46
C ALA A 169 9.74 -0.32 -8.83
N GLN A 170 10.95 -0.05 -9.29
CA GLN A 170 11.90 -1.12 -9.66
C GLN A 170 12.32 -1.94 -8.43
N LYS A 171 12.61 -1.28 -7.31
CA LYS A 171 12.98 -1.96 -6.06
C LYS A 171 11.82 -2.80 -5.53
N ILE A 172 10.59 -2.28 -5.61
CA ILE A 172 9.38 -3.02 -5.24
C ILE A 172 9.19 -4.26 -6.11
N GLN A 173 9.38 -4.13 -7.43
CA GLN A 173 9.28 -5.26 -8.35
C GLN A 173 10.33 -6.34 -8.02
N THR A 174 11.58 -5.94 -7.79
CA THR A 174 12.64 -6.85 -7.38
C THR A 174 12.27 -7.57 -6.08
N PHE A 175 11.85 -6.83 -5.06
CA PHE A 175 11.45 -7.40 -3.77
C PHE A 175 10.29 -8.41 -3.92
N VAL A 176 9.26 -8.09 -4.70
CA VAL A 176 8.16 -9.03 -4.93
C VAL A 176 8.65 -10.27 -5.69
N HIS A 177 9.49 -10.09 -6.68
CA HIS A 177 10.05 -11.20 -7.47
C HIS A 177 10.90 -12.14 -6.61
N GLU A 178 11.70 -11.61 -5.70
CA GLU A 178 12.53 -12.40 -4.78
C GLU A 178 11.72 -13.14 -3.71
N ASN A 179 10.52 -12.66 -3.39
CA ASN A 179 9.67 -13.21 -2.35
C ASN A 179 8.42 -13.95 -2.86
N THR A 180 8.27 -14.04 -4.18
CA THR A 180 7.15 -14.76 -4.83
C THR A 180 7.63 -15.40 -6.12
N GLU A 181 6.97 -16.49 -6.52
CA GLU A 181 7.22 -17.17 -7.80
C GLU A 181 6.45 -16.54 -8.98
N TYR A 182 5.77 -15.42 -8.75
CA TYR A 182 4.89 -14.82 -9.74
C TYR A 182 5.59 -13.77 -10.59
N ARG A 183 5.11 -13.63 -11.82
CA ARG A 183 5.49 -12.50 -12.67
C ARG A 183 4.88 -11.22 -12.12
N VAL A 184 5.74 -10.25 -11.83
CA VAL A 184 5.32 -8.94 -11.31
C VAL A 184 4.90 -8.03 -12.44
N GLU A 185 3.67 -7.56 -12.43
CA GLU A 185 3.20 -6.55 -13.35
C GLU A 185 3.55 -5.14 -12.88
N ARG A 186 3.62 -4.22 -13.85
CA ARG A 186 3.86 -2.81 -13.54
C ARG A 186 2.66 -2.20 -12.81
N GLY A 187 2.96 -1.21 -11.99
CA GLY A 187 1.97 -0.48 -11.20
C GLY A 187 1.97 -0.90 -9.74
N VAL A 188 1.45 -0.02 -8.92
CA VAL A 188 1.28 -0.22 -7.48
C VAL A 188 -0.15 0.14 -7.15
N TRP A 189 -0.83 -0.73 -6.42
CA TRP A 189 -2.23 -0.61 -6.10
C TRP A 189 -2.42 -0.44 -4.59
N GLY A 190 -3.61 -0.01 -4.18
CA GLY A 190 -3.98 0.17 -2.79
C GLY A 190 -5.25 -0.58 -2.42
N LEU A 191 -5.30 -1.00 -1.16
CA LEU A 191 -6.49 -1.55 -0.53
C LEU A 191 -6.64 -0.92 0.85
N ILE A 192 -7.83 -0.40 1.12
CA ILE A 192 -8.22 0.05 2.46
C ILE A 192 -9.14 -1.02 3.01
N LEU A 193 -8.77 -1.62 4.14
CA LEU A 193 -9.46 -2.72 4.75
C LEU A 193 -10.02 -2.31 6.10
N ALA A 194 -11.34 -2.41 6.26
CA ALA A 194 -12.03 -2.06 7.50
C ALA A 194 -13.32 -2.88 7.66
N PRO A 195 -13.89 -2.99 8.87
CA PRO A 195 -15.22 -3.58 9.06
C PRO A 195 -16.30 -2.82 8.28
N GLU A 196 -17.38 -3.47 7.88
CA GLU A 196 -18.51 -2.80 7.21
C GLU A 196 -19.07 -1.65 8.04
N SER A 197 -19.16 -1.82 9.35
CA SER A 197 -19.60 -0.77 10.29
C SER A 197 -18.76 0.50 10.21
N PHE A 198 -17.47 0.42 9.90
CA PHE A 198 -16.63 1.61 9.66
C PHE A 198 -17.15 2.41 8.45
N TYR A 199 -17.49 1.73 7.38
CA TYR A 199 -18.00 2.39 6.16
C TYR A 199 -19.41 2.93 6.35
N GLU A 200 -20.29 2.21 7.07
CA GLU A 200 -21.64 2.64 7.39
C GLU A 200 -21.64 3.91 8.25
N ASN A 201 -20.81 3.93 9.30
CA ASN A 201 -20.67 5.08 10.18
C ASN A 201 -20.09 6.33 9.48
N HIS A 202 -19.40 6.13 8.36
CA HIS A 202 -18.76 7.19 7.56
C HIS A 202 -19.25 7.25 6.12
N SER A 203 -20.49 6.84 5.86
CA SER A 203 -21.04 6.72 4.49
C SER A 203 -20.95 8.00 3.67
N SER A 204 -21.16 9.17 4.29
CA SER A 204 -21.03 10.46 3.61
C SER A 204 -19.60 10.76 3.16
N ASN A 205 -18.60 10.39 3.96
CA ASN A 205 -17.17 10.57 3.61
C ASN A 205 -16.71 9.52 2.60
N LEU A 206 -17.23 8.30 2.67
CA LEU A 206 -17.01 7.28 1.65
C LEU A 206 -17.54 7.74 0.28
N ALA A 207 -18.74 8.32 0.24
CA ALA A 207 -19.31 8.88 -0.99
C ALA A 207 -18.42 9.98 -1.61
N LYS A 208 -17.77 10.80 -0.79
CA LYS A 208 -16.83 11.84 -1.26
C LYS A 208 -15.52 11.26 -1.80
N CYS A 209 -15.17 10.03 -1.49
CA CYS A 209 -14.00 9.36 -2.07
C CYS A 209 -14.21 9.00 -3.54
N LYS A 210 -15.44 8.74 -3.97
CA LYS A 210 -15.71 8.25 -5.33
C LYS A 210 -15.26 9.22 -6.44
N PRO A 211 -15.56 10.53 -6.42
CA PRO A 211 -15.07 11.46 -7.43
C PRO A 211 -13.54 11.48 -7.51
N LEU A 212 -12.85 11.43 -6.37
CA LEU A 212 -11.38 11.37 -6.36
C LEU A 212 -10.87 10.05 -6.99
N LEU A 213 -11.46 8.92 -6.66
CA LEU A 213 -11.10 7.64 -7.26
C LEU A 213 -11.29 7.62 -8.78
N ASP A 214 -12.40 8.19 -9.26
CA ASP A 214 -12.70 8.28 -10.70
C ASP A 214 -11.68 9.18 -11.41
N ALA A 215 -11.37 10.35 -10.84
CA ALA A 215 -10.35 11.25 -11.37
C ALA A 215 -8.94 10.61 -11.37
N LEU A 216 -8.57 9.93 -10.31
CA LEU A 216 -7.29 9.21 -10.21
C LEU A 216 -7.19 8.09 -11.25
N LYS A 217 -8.29 7.36 -11.50
CA LYS A 217 -8.33 6.34 -12.54
C LYS A 217 -7.98 6.91 -13.91
N GLN A 218 -8.57 8.05 -14.25
CA GLN A 218 -8.40 8.70 -15.56
C GLN A 218 -7.05 9.38 -15.72
N THR A 219 -6.60 10.11 -14.70
CA THR A 219 -5.45 11.01 -14.82
C THR A 219 -4.12 10.40 -14.43
N THR A 220 -4.12 9.46 -13.48
CA THR A 220 -2.89 8.97 -12.84
C THR A 220 -2.70 7.47 -12.91
N ARG A 221 -3.70 6.73 -13.32
CA ARG A 221 -3.76 5.26 -13.24
C ARG A 221 -3.54 4.72 -11.82
N ALA A 222 -3.79 5.53 -10.79
CA ALA A 222 -3.81 5.04 -9.43
C ALA A 222 -5.03 4.16 -9.22
N ARG A 223 -4.85 3.04 -8.51
CA ARG A 223 -5.89 2.05 -8.26
C ARG A 223 -5.97 1.83 -6.77
N VAL A 224 -7.12 2.15 -6.19
CA VAL A 224 -7.44 1.91 -4.76
C VAL A 224 -8.81 1.28 -4.66
N ALA A 225 -8.96 0.34 -3.74
CA ALA A 225 -10.26 -0.22 -3.36
C ALA A 225 -10.48 -0.11 -1.85
N PHE A 226 -11.74 -0.07 -1.46
CA PHE A 226 -12.21 -0.25 -0.10
C PHE A 226 -12.80 -1.64 0.01
N GLY A 227 -12.33 -2.42 0.98
CA GLY A 227 -12.74 -3.79 1.23
C GLY A 227 -13.21 -4.00 2.67
N SER A 228 -14.18 -4.88 2.87
CA SER A 228 -14.61 -5.31 4.19
C SER A 228 -13.67 -6.37 4.76
N SER A 229 -13.30 -6.21 6.04
CA SER A 229 -12.57 -7.22 6.81
C SER A 229 -13.46 -8.29 7.43
N ASP A 230 -14.79 -8.12 7.42
CA ASP A 230 -15.72 -8.99 8.15
C ASP A 230 -15.79 -10.42 7.60
N SER A 231 -15.33 -10.63 6.38
CA SER A 231 -15.27 -11.94 5.72
C SER A 231 -13.88 -12.58 5.69
N LEU A 232 -12.87 -12.01 6.37
CA LEU A 232 -11.52 -12.57 6.39
C LEU A 232 -11.48 -14.01 6.92
N ALA A 233 -12.21 -14.30 8.00
CA ALA A 233 -12.30 -15.66 8.54
C ALA A 233 -12.82 -16.70 7.53
N SER A 234 -13.58 -16.29 6.53
CA SER A 234 -14.03 -17.14 5.41
C SER A 234 -13.07 -17.15 4.22
N GLY A 235 -11.91 -16.53 4.33
CA GLY A 235 -10.93 -16.43 3.25
C GLY A 235 -11.28 -15.42 2.15
N GLN A 236 -12.14 -14.45 2.44
CA GLN A 236 -12.67 -13.50 1.47
C GLN A 236 -12.48 -12.04 1.91
N ILE A 237 -12.43 -11.14 0.94
CA ILE A 237 -12.55 -9.69 1.12
C ILE A 237 -13.65 -9.18 0.20
N LYS A 238 -14.74 -8.69 0.78
CA LYS A 238 -15.84 -8.08 0.03
C LYS A 238 -15.45 -6.66 -0.36
N ILE A 239 -15.48 -6.34 -1.63
CA ILE A 239 -15.15 -5.00 -2.14
C ILE A 239 -16.37 -4.10 -2.03
N ILE A 240 -16.21 -2.99 -1.30
CA ILE A 240 -17.25 -1.98 -1.05
C ILE A 240 -17.29 -0.95 -2.18
N THR A 241 -16.14 -0.40 -2.54
CA THR A 241 -16.00 0.51 -3.68
C THR A 241 -14.59 0.48 -4.22
N GLN A 242 -14.42 0.82 -5.49
CA GLN A 242 -13.16 0.66 -6.19
C GLN A 242 -13.06 1.52 -7.45
N ASN A 243 -11.81 1.68 -7.91
CA ASN A 243 -11.50 2.10 -9.28
C ASN A 243 -10.55 1.11 -9.99
N TRP A 244 -10.49 -0.15 -9.54
CA TRP A 244 -9.56 -1.18 -10.00
C TRP A 244 -9.93 -1.79 -11.35
N LEU A 245 -11.17 -2.26 -11.41
CA LEU A 245 -11.61 -2.97 -12.60
C LEU A 245 -11.89 -1.96 -13.71
N ALA A 246 -10.92 -1.83 -14.60
CA ALA A 246 -11.21 -1.42 -15.96
C ALA A 246 -11.64 -2.70 -16.72
N LYS A 247 -12.58 -2.55 -17.67
CA LYS A 247 -12.83 -3.62 -18.64
C LYS A 247 -11.48 -4.02 -19.25
N ALA A 248 -11.32 -5.32 -19.55
CA ALA A 248 -10.06 -5.90 -20.04
C ALA A 248 -9.42 -5.16 -21.25
N ASP A 249 -10.17 -4.29 -21.91
CA ASP A 249 -9.76 -3.51 -23.08
C ASP A 249 -8.91 -2.25 -22.76
N ASP A 250 -8.84 -1.82 -21.50
CA ASP A 250 -8.07 -0.61 -21.11
C ASP A 250 -6.55 -0.87 -20.96
N TYR A 251 -6.08 -2.07 -21.27
CA TYR A 251 -4.67 -2.49 -21.06
C TYR A 251 -3.90 -2.80 -22.36
N ARG A 252 -4.45 -2.43 -23.52
CA ARG A 252 -3.75 -2.52 -24.80
C ARG A 252 -2.96 -1.26 -25.13
#